data_bb5a14cfe0f09b9f3e77e42382946249
#
_entry.id   bb5a14cfe0f09b9f3e77e42382946249
#
_cell.length_a   1.000
_cell.length_b   1.000
_cell.length_c   1.000
_cell.angle_alpha   90.00
_cell.angle_beta   90.00
_cell.angle_gamma   90.00
#
_symmetry.space_group_name_H-M   'P 1'
#
loop_
_entity.id
_entity.type
_entity.pdbx_description
1 polymer ?
#
loop_
_entity_poly.entity_id
_entity_poly.type
_entity_poly.pdbx_seq_one_letter_code
_entity_poly.pdbx_strand_id
1 'polypeptide(L)'
;VTTPAIDFINLAGWFLGTCSTVAEVKAALATVQIWNAPVKELWPPDRPAPAQLAPLMDWAFTEHLAFHDAHGGDLVIEFLDGTAHVHDNPAGVLTNSPTFPWHVTNLRNYIGLTNVEDKPYNLMGMPVTATGNGSGLLGMPGDVTPPSRFVRATVLTQVASSAVDARAAVNQAFHSLDLVSVPRNLAASGDYTQWYVARDHDNRVYYVRSYDGWSTDVHDLAALKVDRNGPVSSLSLPTA
;
A
#
# COMPACT_ATOMS: atom_id res chain seq x y z
N VAL A 1 -20.39 10.27 29.07
CA VAL A 1 -19.88 9.07 28.36
C VAL A 1 -18.53 9.47 27.83
N THR A 2 -17.45 8.83 28.30
CA THR A 2 -16.11 9.05 27.75
C THR A 2 -16.01 8.33 26.41
N THR A 3 -15.57 9.02 25.37
CA THR A 3 -15.31 8.40 24.06
C THR A 3 -14.24 7.32 24.24
N PRO A 4 -14.45 6.09 23.72
CA PRO A 4 -13.44 5.04 23.79
C PRO A 4 -12.15 5.49 23.12
N ALA A 5 -11.00 5.11 23.68
CA ALA A 5 -9.70 5.37 23.08
C ALA A 5 -9.10 4.08 22.53
N ILE A 6 -8.42 4.18 21.38
CA ILE A 6 -7.66 3.10 20.79
C ILE A 6 -6.23 3.58 20.53
N ASP A 7 -5.25 2.75 20.85
CA ASP A 7 -3.87 3.06 20.54
C ASP A 7 -3.59 2.90 19.04
N PHE A 8 -2.63 3.67 18.56
CA PHE A 8 -2.30 3.77 17.14
C PHE A 8 -1.83 2.43 16.54
N ILE A 9 -1.08 1.62 17.29
CA ILE A 9 -0.53 0.34 16.82
C ILE A 9 -1.65 -0.66 16.51
N ASN A 10 -2.71 -0.66 17.33
CA ASN A 10 -3.83 -1.57 17.18
C ASN A 10 -4.93 -1.06 16.23
N LEU A 11 -4.84 0.20 15.81
CA LEU A 11 -5.90 0.86 15.04
C LEU A 11 -6.24 0.12 13.72
N ALA A 12 -5.23 -0.22 12.92
CA ALA A 12 -5.46 -0.95 11.66
C ALA A 12 -6.08 -2.34 11.90
N GLY A 13 -5.58 -3.07 12.91
CA GLY A 13 -6.13 -4.37 13.30
C GLY A 13 -7.57 -4.27 13.80
N TRP A 14 -7.89 -3.22 14.54
CA TRP A 14 -9.24 -2.98 15.02
C TRP A 14 -10.22 -2.74 13.85
N PHE A 15 -9.86 -1.90 12.89
CA PHE A 15 -10.68 -1.71 11.69
C PHE A 15 -10.88 -3.01 10.92
N LEU A 16 -9.82 -3.77 10.68
CA LEU A 16 -9.91 -5.06 9.98
C LEU A 16 -10.76 -6.10 10.72
N GLY A 17 -10.81 -6.03 12.05
CA GLY A 17 -11.60 -6.93 12.87
C GLY A 17 -13.08 -6.52 13.04
N THR A 18 -13.43 -5.27 12.72
CA THR A 18 -14.77 -4.71 13.02
C THR A 18 -15.49 -4.13 11.80
N CYS A 19 -14.79 -3.82 10.73
CA CYS A 19 -15.32 -3.19 9.52
C CYS A 19 -15.15 -4.10 8.30
N SER A 20 -16.12 -4.10 7.41
CA SER A 20 -16.11 -4.82 6.13
C SER A 20 -16.01 -3.89 4.93
N THR A 21 -16.28 -2.60 5.12
CA THR A 21 -16.29 -1.58 4.06
C THR A 21 -15.57 -0.31 4.50
N VAL A 22 -15.09 0.47 3.54
CA VAL A 22 -14.47 1.78 3.83
C VAL A 22 -15.47 2.77 4.44
N ALA A 23 -16.75 2.63 4.14
CA ALA A 23 -17.80 3.44 4.77
C ALA A 23 -17.92 3.14 6.27
N GLU A 24 -17.81 1.87 6.66
CA GLU A 24 -17.78 1.45 8.07
C GLU A 24 -16.52 1.93 8.76
N VAL A 25 -15.35 1.91 8.10
CA VAL A 25 -14.11 2.49 8.63
C VAL A 25 -14.27 3.98 8.94
N LYS A 26 -14.85 4.77 8.01
CA LYS A 26 -15.14 6.20 8.25
C LYS A 26 -16.06 6.41 9.46
N ALA A 27 -17.13 5.63 9.53
CA ALA A 27 -18.09 5.72 10.63
C ALA A 27 -17.45 5.32 11.97
N ALA A 28 -16.69 4.23 11.99
CA ALA A 28 -16.01 3.73 13.19
C ALA A 28 -14.96 4.72 13.71
N LEU A 29 -14.18 5.34 12.83
CA LEU A 29 -13.18 6.35 13.18
C LEU A 29 -13.79 7.51 13.97
N ALA A 30 -14.99 7.94 13.63
CA ALA A 30 -15.69 9.03 14.32
C ALA A 30 -16.15 8.67 15.76
N THR A 31 -16.10 7.38 16.13
CA THR A 31 -16.57 6.89 17.44
C THR A 31 -15.46 6.73 18.49
N VAL A 32 -14.20 6.89 18.09
CA VAL A 32 -13.04 6.64 18.95
C VAL A 32 -12.10 7.84 18.99
N GLN A 33 -11.34 7.93 20.07
CA GLN A 33 -10.17 8.80 20.15
C GLN A 33 -8.93 7.94 19.84
N ILE A 34 -8.05 8.47 18.99
CA ILE A 34 -6.79 7.80 18.69
C ILE A 34 -5.75 8.32 19.67
N TRP A 35 -5.11 7.38 20.35
CA TRP A 35 -4.02 7.67 21.26
C TRP A 35 -2.72 7.12 20.69
N ASN A 36 -1.68 7.95 20.67
CA ASN A 36 -0.36 7.56 20.23
C ASN A 36 0.68 7.87 21.31
N ALA A 37 1.59 6.94 21.48
CA ALA A 37 2.70 7.06 22.44
C ALA A 37 3.90 6.26 21.91
N PRO A 38 5.11 6.43 22.48
CA PRO A 38 6.24 5.57 22.19
C PRO A 38 5.89 4.09 22.35
N VAL A 39 6.43 3.25 21.48
CA VAL A 39 6.14 1.80 21.46
C VAL A 39 6.31 1.16 22.83
N LYS A 40 7.32 1.56 23.61
CA LYS A 40 7.56 1.04 24.96
C LYS A 40 6.38 1.24 25.91
N GLU A 41 5.59 2.28 25.72
CA GLU A 41 4.40 2.56 26.54
C GLU A 41 3.17 1.77 26.08
N LEU A 42 3.15 1.40 24.80
CA LEU A 42 2.10 0.60 24.16
C LEU A 42 2.36 -0.90 24.25
N TRP A 43 3.63 -1.30 24.47
CA TRP A 43 4.02 -2.69 24.52
C TRP A 43 3.55 -3.38 25.80
N PRO A 44 2.97 -4.58 25.71
CA PRO A 44 2.51 -5.31 26.88
C PRO A 44 3.65 -5.52 27.90
N PRO A 45 3.46 -5.13 29.19
CA PRO A 45 4.53 -5.17 30.18
C PRO A 45 4.98 -6.59 30.55
N ASP A 46 4.13 -7.58 30.30
CA ASP A 46 4.38 -9.00 30.56
C ASP A 46 5.06 -9.74 29.39
N ARG A 47 5.28 -9.04 28.29
CA ARG A 47 5.90 -9.63 27.07
C ARG A 47 7.25 -8.96 26.78
N PRO A 48 8.36 -9.71 26.75
CA PRO A 48 9.65 -9.14 26.36
C PRO A 48 9.58 -8.67 24.90
N ALA A 49 10.04 -7.45 24.65
CA ALA A 49 10.12 -6.93 23.29
C ALA A 49 11.19 -7.70 22.49
N PRO A 50 10.92 -8.10 21.25
CA PRO A 50 11.93 -8.68 20.37
C PRO A 50 13.14 -7.75 20.22
N ALA A 51 14.35 -8.30 20.20
CA ALA A 51 15.58 -7.51 20.09
C ALA A 51 15.59 -6.58 18.86
N GLN A 52 14.94 -7.00 17.78
CA GLN A 52 14.80 -6.24 16.55
C GLN A 52 13.99 -4.95 16.72
N LEU A 53 13.08 -4.90 17.70
CA LEU A 53 12.26 -3.72 18.02
C LEU A 53 12.94 -2.76 19.00
N ALA A 54 14.06 -3.15 19.62
CA ALA A 54 14.75 -2.32 20.60
C ALA A 54 15.03 -0.88 20.10
N PRO A 55 15.50 -0.65 18.85
CA PRO A 55 15.73 0.69 18.33
C PRO A 55 14.46 1.51 18.15
N LEU A 56 13.29 0.86 18.07
CA LEU A 56 12.00 1.47 17.79
C LEU A 56 11.18 1.74 19.04
N MET A 57 11.63 1.26 20.21
CA MET A 57 10.86 1.33 21.46
C MET A 57 10.55 2.77 21.91
N ASP A 58 11.44 3.70 21.61
CA ASP A 58 11.26 5.12 21.95
C ASP A 58 10.50 5.93 20.88
N TRP A 59 10.11 5.30 19.79
CA TRP A 59 9.41 5.97 18.70
C TRP A 59 7.90 5.91 18.90
N ALA A 60 7.23 7.03 18.68
CA ALA A 60 5.81 7.09 18.42
C ALA A 60 5.60 7.03 16.92
N PHE A 61 5.04 5.93 16.42
CA PHE A 61 4.79 5.78 14.99
C PHE A 61 3.72 6.76 14.52
N THR A 62 4.00 7.43 13.41
CA THR A 62 3.04 8.24 12.67
C THR A 62 2.90 7.63 11.28
N GLU A 63 2.06 6.65 11.14
CA GLU A 63 1.78 6.01 9.87
C GLU A 63 0.52 6.59 9.25
N HIS A 64 0.35 6.42 7.96
CA HIS A 64 -0.89 6.61 7.26
C HIS A 64 -1.44 5.25 6.82
N LEU A 65 -2.75 5.15 6.68
CA LEU A 65 -3.43 3.90 6.42
C LEU A 65 -4.19 3.99 5.10
N ALA A 66 -4.10 2.93 4.29
CA ALA A 66 -4.95 2.74 3.11
C ALA A 66 -5.87 1.55 3.35
N PHE A 67 -7.14 1.73 3.05
CA PHE A 67 -8.15 0.68 3.12
C PHE A 67 -8.80 0.51 1.75
N HIS A 68 -8.97 -0.74 1.37
CA HIS A 68 -9.64 -1.16 0.15
C HIS A 68 -10.69 -2.19 0.51
N ASP A 69 -11.87 -2.13 -0.10
CA ASP A 69 -12.92 -3.12 0.11
C ASP A 69 -13.30 -3.85 -1.18
N ALA A 70 -14.06 -4.94 -1.05
CA ALA A 70 -14.49 -5.77 -2.17
C ALA A 70 -15.49 -5.08 -3.10
N HIS A 71 -16.00 -3.90 -2.72
CA HIS A 71 -16.95 -3.13 -3.52
C HIS A 71 -16.29 -1.99 -4.31
N GLY A 72 -14.94 -1.94 -4.28
CA GLY A 72 -14.15 -0.89 -4.95
C GLY A 72 -14.10 0.41 -4.16
N GLY A 73 -14.39 0.37 -2.86
CA GLY A 73 -14.16 1.49 -1.96
C GLY A 73 -12.68 1.62 -1.62
N ASP A 74 -12.14 2.83 -1.73
CA ASP A 74 -10.76 3.15 -1.42
C ASP A 74 -10.66 4.37 -0.53
N LEU A 75 -9.90 4.26 0.56
CA LEU A 75 -9.77 5.26 1.60
C LEU A 75 -8.33 5.43 2.04
N VAL A 76 -7.92 6.67 2.27
CA VAL A 76 -6.68 7.01 2.97
C VAL A 76 -7.01 7.75 4.27
N ILE A 77 -6.31 7.39 5.35
CA ILE A 77 -6.33 8.10 6.61
C ILE A 77 -4.89 8.54 6.92
N GLU A 78 -4.69 9.84 7.05
CA GLU A 78 -3.44 10.46 7.47
C GLU A 78 -3.61 11.12 8.83
N PHE A 79 -2.55 11.11 9.64
CA PHE A 79 -2.54 11.73 10.95
C PHE A 79 -1.58 12.90 10.94
N LEU A 80 -2.14 14.11 10.88
CA LEU A 80 -1.39 15.36 10.79
C LEU A 80 -1.82 16.29 11.93
N ASP A 81 -0.85 16.86 12.62
CA ASP A 81 -1.08 17.84 13.70
C ASP A 81 -2.07 17.34 14.77
N GLY A 82 -1.99 16.05 15.12
CA GLY A 82 -2.87 15.42 16.11
C GLY A 82 -4.30 15.15 15.62
N THR A 83 -4.56 15.29 14.32
CA THR A 83 -5.88 15.11 13.71
C THR A 83 -5.84 14.03 12.65
N ALA A 84 -6.89 13.19 12.59
CA ALA A 84 -7.10 12.24 11.50
C ALA A 84 -7.72 12.95 10.30
N HIS A 85 -7.04 12.89 9.15
CA HIS A 85 -7.53 13.39 7.87
C HIS A 85 -7.94 12.22 6.99
N VAL A 86 -9.18 12.25 6.53
CA VAL A 86 -9.79 11.14 5.77
C VAL A 86 -10.00 11.58 4.33
N HIS A 87 -9.47 10.80 3.39
CA HIS A 87 -9.53 11.10 1.97
C HIS A 87 -10.10 9.92 1.20
N ASP A 88 -11.06 10.17 0.30
CA ASP A 88 -11.38 9.20 -0.73
C ASP A 88 -10.19 9.04 -1.68
N ASN A 89 -9.88 7.81 -2.04
CA ASN A 89 -8.69 7.49 -2.82
C ASN A 89 -9.03 6.86 -4.19
N PRO A 90 -9.53 7.64 -5.14
CA PRO A 90 -9.93 7.11 -6.44
C PRO A 90 -8.77 6.55 -7.27
N ALA A 91 -7.53 6.83 -6.87
CA ALA A 91 -6.33 6.26 -7.50
C ALA A 91 -6.01 4.85 -6.99
N GLY A 92 -6.56 4.45 -5.82
CA GLY A 92 -6.25 3.18 -5.15
C GLY A 92 -4.79 3.07 -4.72
N VAL A 93 -4.05 4.19 -4.62
CA VAL A 93 -2.61 4.22 -4.38
C VAL A 93 -2.28 5.06 -3.17
N LEU A 94 -1.37 4.56 -2.34
CA LEU A 94 -0.74 5.29 -1.26
C LEU A 94 0.76 4.94 -1.22
N THR A 95 1.59 5.95 -0.93
CA THR A 95 3.02 5.78 -0.66
C THR A 95 3.38 6.50 0.65
N ASN A 96 4.61 6.93 0.82
CA ASN A 96 5.05 7.66 2.01
C ASN A 96 4.81 9.18 1.83
N SER A 97 5.35 10.01 2.76
CA SER A 97 5.35 11.47 2.63
C SER A 97 5.84 11.95 1.25
N PRO A 98 5.31 13.05 0.73
CA PRO A 98 4.40 14.03 1.34
C PRO A 98 2.97 13.53 1.53
N THR A 99 2.04 14.42 1.94
CA THR A 99 0.64 14.09 2.19
C THR A 99 -0.08 13.58 0.95
N PHE A 100 -1.13 12.80 1.12
CA PHE A 100 -1.95 12.28 0.02
C PHE A 100 -2.48 13.39 -0.92
N PRO A 101 -3.05 14.53 -0.44
CA PRO A 101 -3.45 15.61 -1.31
C PRO A 101 -2.31 16.22 -2.13
N TRP A 102 -1.09 16.23 -1.60
CA TRP A 102 0.09 16.68 -2.35
C TRP A 102 0.39 15.71 -3.50
N HIS A 103 0.36 14.40 -3.25
CA HIS A 103 0.57 13.39 -4.29
C HIS A 103 -0.46 13.52 -5.43
N VAL A 104 -1.74 13.68 -5.07
CA VAL A 104 -2.82 13.90 -6.05
C VAL A 104 -2.57 15.17 -6.87
N THR A 105 -2.11 16.24 -6.22
CA THR A 105 -1.77 17.50 -6.91
C THR A 105 -0.58 17.29 -7.86
N ASN A 106 0.44 16.54 -7.44
CA ASN A 106 1.62 16.26 -8.26
C ASN A 106 1.29 15.45 -9.53
N LEU A 107 0.24 14.65 -9.54
CA LEU A 107 -0.20 13.92 -10.75
C LEU A 107 -0.47 14.87 -11.93
N ARG A 108 -0.79 16.15 -11.68
CA ARG A 108 -1.00 17.16 -12.72
C ARG A 108 0.21 17.35 -13.63
N ASN A 109 1.42 17.06 -13.15
CA ASN A 109 2.64 17.14 -13.93
C ASN A 109 2.77 15.94 -14.91
N TYR A 110 1.92 14.92 -14.79
CA TYR A 110 2.02 13.64 -15.47
C TYR A 110 0.74 13.26 -16.23
N ILE A 111 -0.13 14.24 -16.50
CA ILE A 111 -1.42 14.02 -17.18
C ILE A 111 -1.30 13.46 -18.60
N GLY A 112 -0.11 13.56 -19.20
CA GLY A 112 0.15 13.02 -20.53
C GLY A 112 0.56 11.55 -20.54
N LEU A 113 0.82 10.94 -19.38
CA LEU A 113 1.22 9.53 -19.33
C LEU A 113 0.04 8.62 -19.70
N THR A 114 0.27 7.77 -20.69
CA THR A 114 -0.73 6.87 -21.25
C THR A 114 -0.06 5.63 -21.86
N ASN A 115 -0.80 4.54 -22.06
CA ASN A 115 -0.34 3.38 -22.83
C ASN A 115 -0.61 3.51 -24.34
N VAL A 116 -1.02 4.68 -24.79
CA VAL A 116 -1.21 4.97 -26.23
C VAL A 116 0.08 5.54 -26.79
N GLU A 117 0.54 4.96 -27.90
CA GLU A 117 1.74 5.43 -28.58
C GLU A 117 1.57 6.83 -29.17
N ASP A 118 2.65 7.62 -29.12
CA ASP A 118 2.70 8.92 -29.77
C ASP A 118 2.55 8.81 -31.28
N LYS A 119 1.79 9.73 -31.85
CA LYS A 119 1.62 9.78 -33.31
C LYS A 119 2.86 10.37 -33.97
N PRO A 120 3.31 9.77 -35.08
CA PRO A 120 4.35 10.38 -35.90
C PRO A 120 3.96 11.80 -36.35
N TYR A 121 4.96 12.67 -36.41
CA TYR A 121 4.76 14.01 -37.00
C TYR A 121 5.89 14.33 -38.00
N ASN A 122 5.65 15.33 -38.83
CA ASN A 122 6.61 15.78 -39.82
C ASN A 122 7.28 17.09 -39.37
N LEU A 123 8.60 17.06 -39.20
CA LEU A 123 9.39 18.25 -38.89
C LEU A 123 10.09 18.72 -40.18
N MET A 124 9.54 19.73 -40.83
CA MET A 124 10.16 20.36 -42.03
C MET A 124 10.54 19.36 -43.13
N GLY A 125 9.70 18.35 -43.39
CA GLY A 125 9.96 17.30 -44.35
C GLY A 125 10.62 16.02 -43.81
N MET A 126 11.09 16.06 -42.58
CA MET A 126 11.67 14.90 -41.88
C MET A 126 10.61 14.17 -41.04
N PRO A 127 10.33 12.89 -41.28
CA PRO A 127 9.42 12.13 -40.44
C PRO A 127 10.08 11.88 -39.08
N VAL A 128 9.35 12.23 -38.00
CA VAL A 128 9.75 11.95 -36.62
C VAL A 128 8.77 10.91 -36.07
N THR A 129 9.31 9.77 -35.67
CA THR A 129 8.55 8.63 -35.14
C THR A 129 9.08 8.25 -33.76
N ALA A 130 8.27 7.54 -32.99
CA ALA A 130 8.73 6.97 -31.73
C ALA A 130 9.93 6.03 -31.95
N THR A 131 10.85 6.01 -30.99
CA THR A 131 12.05 5.14 -31.04
C THR A 131 11.76 3.68 -30.71
N GLY A 132 10.56 3.38 -30.20
CA GLY A 132 10.09 2.05 -29.81
C GLY A 132 8.72 2.11 -29.17
N ASN A 133 8.21 0.97 -28.73
CA ASN A 133 6.94 0.88 -28.02
C ASN A 133 7.01 1.55 -26.63
N GLY A 134 5.87 2.05 -26.14
CA GLY A 134 5.75 2.69 -24.82
C GLY A 134 6.05 4.19 -24.85
N SER A 135 5.99 4.85 -26.01
CA SER A 135 6.28 6.28 -26.15
C SER A 135 5.34 7.16 -25.31
N GLY A 136 4.08 6.75 -25.14
CA GLY A 136 3.12 7.45 -24.28
C GLY A 136 3.48 7.44 -22.78
N LEU A 137 4.46 6.64 -22.36
CA LEU A 137 4.99 6.60 -20.99
C LEU A 137 6.31 7.36 -20.83
N LEU A 138 6.77 8.09 -21.86
CA LEU A 138 7.95 8.92 -21.74
C LEU A 138 7.77 10.00 -20.68
N GLY A 139 8.77 10.14 -19.81
CA GLY A 139 8.71 11.06 -18.66
C GLY A 139 8.12 10.46 -17.41
N MET A 140 7.71 9.18 -17.40
CA MET A 140 7.35 8.49 -16.16
C MET A 140 8.58 8.45 -15.24
N PRO A 141 8.47 8.92 -13.96
CA PRO A 141 9.64 9.02 -13.10
C PRO A 141 10.16 7.64 -12.70
N GLY A 142 11.48 7.44 -12.77
CA GLY A 142 12.12 6.14 -12.55
C GLY A 142 12.76 5.95 -11.17
N ASP A 143 12.91 7.02 -10.38
CA ASP A 143 13.53 6.95 -9.06
C ASP A 143 12.63 6.32 -8.00
N VAL A 144 13.18 5.99 -6.83
CA VAL A 144 12.48 5.26 -5.75
C VAL A 144 11.82 6.17 -4.72
N THR A 145 11.80 7.48 -4.93
CA THR A 145 11.14 8.40 -4.00
C THR A 145 9.63 8.13 -3.91
N PRO A 146 8.99 8.45 -2.79
CA PRO A 146 7.55 8.27 -2.64
C PRO A 146 6.73 8.97 -3.74
N PRO A 147 7.02 10.23 -4.14
CA PRO A 147 6.31 10.87 -5.25
C PRO A 147 6.41 10.12 -6.56
N SER A 148 7.60 9.63 -6.91
CA SER A 148 7.84 8.89 -8.14
C SER A 148 7.16 7.52 -8.15
N ARG A 149 7.18 6.82 -7.02
CA ARG A 149 6.45 5.56 -6.83
C ARG A 149 4.93 5.78 -6.92
N PHE A 150 4.41 6.87 -6.35
CA PHE A 150 2.99 7.21 -6.42
C PHE A 150 2.53 7.42 -7.87
N VAL A 151 3.28 8.19 -8.65
CA VAL A 151 3.00 8.41 -10.07
C VAL A 151 3.01 7.08 -10.84
N ARG A 152 4.07 6.27 -10.69
CA ARG A 152 4.15 4.97 -11.37
C ARG A 152 3.00 4.06 -11.02
N ALA A 153 2.71 3.88 -9.72
CA ALA A 153 1.62 3.03 -9.27
C ALA A 153 0.28 3.50 -9.83
N THR A 154 0.00 4.81 -9.79
CA THR A 154 -1.25 5.38 -10.33
C THR A 154 -1.36 5.13 -11.83
N VAL A 155 -0.31 5.37 -12.60
CA VAL A 155 -0.33 5.13 -14.05
C VAL A 155 -0.53 3.64 -14.33
N LEU A 156 0.20 2.76 -13.65
CA LEU A 156 0.10 1.31 -13.84
C LEU A 156 -1.30 0.77 -13.53
N THR A 157 -1.94 1.24 -12.46
CA THR A 157 -3.32 0.83 -12.13
C THR A 157 -4.33 1.30 -13.16
N GLN A 158 -4.13 2.49 -13.74
CA GLN A 158 -5.04 3.04 -14.75
C GLN A 158 -4.90 2.40 -16.13
N VAL A 159 -3.68 2.01 -16.52
CA VAL A 159 -3.44 1.38 -17.83
C VAL A 159 -3.58 -0.13 -17.79
N ALA A 160 -3.73 -0.71 -16.60
CA ALA A 160 -3.91 -2.14 -16.42
C ALA A 160 -5.17 -2.61 -17.15
N SER A 161 -5.04 -3.61 -18.02
CA SER A 161 -6.19 -4.27 -18.62
C SER A 161 -6.90 -5.15 -17.61
N SER A 162 -8.21 -5.34 -17.77
CA SER A 162 -8.96 -6.30 -16.96
C SER A 162 -8.36 -7.71 -17.12
N ALA A 163 -8.05 -8.34 -15.99
CA ALA A 163 -7.54 -9.70 -15.97
C ALA A 163 -8.65 -10.70 -16.31
N VAL A 164 -8.29 -11.79 -16.96
CA VAL A 164 -9.25 -12.82 -17.37
C VAL A 164 -9.73 -13.70 -16.21
N ASP A 165 -8.95 -13.78 -15.15
CA ASP A 165 -9.25 -14.53 -13.93
C ASP A 165 -8.43 -13.98 -12.73
N ALA A 166 -8.71 -14.48 -11.54
CA ALA A 166 -8.04 -14.08 -10.30
C ALA A 166 -6.52 -14.34 -10.34
N ARG A 167 -6.08 -15.44 -10.96
CA ARG A 167 -4.65 -15.76 -11.09
C ARG A 167 -3.93 -14.74 -11.96
N ALA A 168 -4.52 -14.36 -13.09
CA ALA A 168 -3.99 -13.33 -13.96
C ALA A 168 -3.96 -11.98 -13.26
N ALA A 169 -5.00 -11.62 -12.48
CA ALA A 169 -5.05 -10.40 -11.70
C ALA A 169 -3.94 -10.33 -10.65
N VAL A 170 -3.72 -11.40 -9.89
CA VAL A 170 -2.65 -11.50 -8.89
C VAL A 170 -1.28 -11.39 -9.55
N ASN A 171 -1.06 -12.08 -10.68
CA ASN A 171 0.19 -11.99 -11.42
C ASN A 171 0.46 -10.54 -11.90
N GLN A 172 -0.54 -9.88 -12.45
CA GLN A 172 -0.45 -8.48 -12.88
C GLN A 172 -0.17 -7.54 -11.70
N ALA A 173 -0.80 -7.77 -10.53
CA ALA A 173 -0.53 -7.01 -9.33
C ALA A 173 0.94 -7.12 -8.90
N PHE A 174 1.54 -8.32 -8.91
CA PHE A 174 2.96 -8.49 -8.59
C PHE A 174 3.88 -7.80 -9.58
N HIS A 175 3.59 -7.85 -10.89
CA HIS A 175 4.36 -7.09 -11.88
C HIS A 175 4.28 -5.57 -11.64
N SER A 176 3.12 -5.06 -11.24
CA SER A 176 2.97 -3.65 -10.89
C SER A 176 3.75 -3.29 -9.61
N LEU A 177 3.71 -4.15 -8.60
CA LEU A 177 4.45 -3.98 -7.35
C LEU A 177 5.98 -4.02 -7.58
N ASP A 178 6.47 -4.86 -8.47
CA ASP A 178 7.90 -4.91 -8.84
C ASP A 178 8.40 -3.58 -9.40
N LEU A 179 7.57 -2.85 -10.15
CA LEU A 179 7.92 -1.55 -10.72
C LEU A 179 7.98 -0.41 -9.68
N VAL A 180 7.43 -0.61 -8.48
CA VAL A 180 7.50 0.35 -7.37
C VAL A 180 8.33 -0.17 -6.19
N SER A 181 9.01 -1.29 -6.38
CA SER A 181 9.94 -1.87 -5.41
C SER A 181 11.13 -0.96 -5.14
N VAL A 182 11.61 -0.99 -3.91
CA VAL A 182 12.85 -0.31 -3.49
C VAL A 182 13.89 -1.40 -3.24
N PRO A 183 14.89 -1.55 -4.11
CA PRO A 183 16.00 -2.49 -3.92
C PRO A 183 16.85 -2.17 -2.69
N ARG A 184 17.47 -3.19 -2.10
CA ARG A 184 18.44 -3.00 -1.01
C ARG A 184 19.54 -2.04 -1.41
N ASN A 185 19.99 -1.23 -0.46
CA ASN A 185 21.09 -0.26 -0.62
C ASN A 185 20.82 0.88 -1.61
N LEU A 186 19.61 1.00 -2.13
CA LEU A 186 19.26 2.12 -3.00
C LEU A 186 18.87 3.36 -2.20
N ALA A 187 18.25 3.18 -1.04
CA ALA A 187 17.97 4.27 -0.10
C ALA A 187 19.08 4.34 0.96
N ALA A 188 19.59 5.55 1.23
CA ALA A 188 20.67 5.75 2.21
C ALA A 188 20.25 5.42 3.65
N SER A 189 18.94 5.46 3.95
CA SER A 189 18.36 5.03 5.23
C SER A 189 18.50 3.51 5.47
N GLY A 190 18.80 2.72 4.43
CA GLY A 190 18.78 1.27 4.48
C GLY A 190 17.39 0.66 4.26
N ASP A 191 16.38 1.48 4.03
CA ASP A 191 15.02 1.02 3.74
C ASP A 191 14.97 0.32 2.39
N TYR A 192 14.21 -0.77 2.32
CA TYR A 192 13.96 -1.52 1.08
C TYR A 192 12.62 -2.25 1.17
N THR A 193 12.11 -2.72 0.06
CA THR A 193 10.90 -3.53 0.02
C THR A 193 11.18 -4.89 0.63
N GLN A 194 10.62 -5.19 1.79
CA GLN A 194 10.87 -6.45 2.51
C GLN A 194 9.94 -7.58 2.06
N TRP A 195 8.71 -7.26 1.68
CA TRP A 195 7.72 -8.22 1.17
C TRP A 195 6.72 -7.53 0.24
N TYR A 196 6.01 -8.35 -0.51
CA TYR A 196 4.92 -7.97 -1.39
C TYR A 196 3.67 -8.74 -1.00
N VAL A 197 2.53 -8.11 -1.08
CA VAL A 197 1.25 -8.73 -0.78
C VAL A 197 0.25 -8.39 -1.88
N ALA A 198 -0.46 -9.42 -2.36
CA ALA A 198 -1.68 -9.25 -3.13
C ALA A 198 -2.84 -9.90 -2.37
N ARG A 199 -4.01 -9.26 -2.39
CA ARG A 199 -5.21 -9.74 -1.70
C ARG A 199 -6.33 -9.88 -2.70
N ASP A 200 -6.85 -11.09 -2.83
CA ASP A 200 -8.07 -11.37 -3.57
C ASP A 200 -9.24 -11.29 -2.57
N HIS A 201 -9.96 -10.19 -2.60
CA HIS A 201 -11.04 -9.92 -1.68
C HIS A 201 -12.24 -10.85 -1.92
N ASP A 202 -12.54 -11.16 -3.17
CA ASP A 202 -13.68 -12.01 -3.53
C ASP A 202 -13.51 -13.45 -3.05
N ASN A 203 -12.31 -14.01 -3.27
CA ASN A 203 -11.99 -15.36 -2.86
C ASN A 203 -11.39 -15.44 -1.46
N ARG A 204 -11.09 -14.30 -0.82
CA ARG A 204 -10.44 -14.20 0.51
C ARG A 204 -9.09 -14.91 0.56
N VAL A 205 -8.29 -14.73 -0.48
CA VAL A 205 -6.96 -15.33 -0.59
C VAL A 205 -5.89 -14.26 -0.43
N TYR A 206 -4.89 -14.58 0.36
CA TYR A 206 -3.75 -13.71 0.64
C TYR A 206 -2.50 -14.32 0.01
N TYR A 207 -1.83 -13.54 -0.84
CA TYR A 207 -0.61 -13.95 -1.54
C TYR A 207 0.55 -13.12 -0.99
N VAL A 208 1.61 -13.79 -0.53
CA VAL A 208 2.78 -13.13 0.06
C VAL A 208 4.05 -13.61 -0.63
N ARG A 209 4.90 -12.66 -1.00
CA ARG A 209 6.24 -12.90 -1.52
C ARG A 209 7.24 -12.05 -0.73
N SER A 210 8.24 -12.66 -0.11
CA SER A 210 9.32 -11.90 0.54
C SER A 210 10.33 -11.41 -0.48
N TYR A 211 11.13 -10.40 -0.12
CA TYR A 211 12.19 -9.88 -0.97
C TYR A 211 13.23 -10.94 -1.34
N ASP A 212 13.58 -11.80 -0.38
CA ASP A 212 14.59 -12.86 -0.57
C ASP A 212 13.98 -14.16 -1.12
N GLY A 213 12.65 -14.28 -1.16
CA GLY A 213 11.95 -15.47 -1.63
C GLY A 213 11.68 -15.45 -3.13
N TRP A 214 11.86 -16.61 -3.76
CA TRP A 214 11.55 -16.82 -5.18
C TRP A 214 10.12 -17.31 -5.42
N SER A 215 9.44 -17.76 -4.35
CA SER A 215 8.08 -18.28 -4.38
C SER A 215 7.08 -17.28 -3.79
N THR A 216 5.83 -17.48 -4.13
CA THR A 216 4.69 -16.79 -3.51
C THR A 216 3.94 -17.78 -2.65
N ASP A 217 3.78 -17.48 -1.37
CA ASP A 217 2.92 -18.24 -0.47
C ASP A 217 1.46 -17.82 -0.65
N VAL A 218 0.58 -18.80 -0.61
CA VAL A 218 -0.86 -18.62 -0.84
C VAL A 218 -1.61 -19.06 0.42
N HIS A 219 -2.37 -18.14 0.99
CA HIS A 219 -3.15 -18.39 2.20
C HIS A 219 -4.64 -18.17 1.91
N ASP A 220 -5.39 -19.26 1.88
CA ASP A 220 -6.86 -19.21 1.82
C ASP A 220 -7.42 -18.91 3.21
N LEU A 221 -7.88 -17.69 3.42
CA LEU A 221 -8.43 -17.24 4.70
C LEU A 221 -9.77 -17.94 5.03
N ALA A 222 -10.49 -18.43 4.01
CA ALA A 222 -11.72 -19.18 4.23
C ALA A 222 -11.46 -20.57 4.79
N ALA A 223 -10.30 -21.14 4.48
CA ALA A 223 -9.88 -22.44 5.00
C ALA A 223 -9.30 -22.37 6.42
N LEU A 224 -8.96 -21.16 6.92
CA LEU A 224 -8.45 -20.98 8.27
C LEU A 224 -9.57 -21.18 9.27
N LYS A 225 -9.39 -22.17 10.17
CA LYS A 225 -10.26 -22.35 11.32
C LYS A 225 -9.92 -21.32 12.38
N VAL A 226 -10.55 -20.15 12.31
CA VAL A 226 -10.38 -19.10 13.31
C VAL A 226 -11.27 -19.39 14.49
N ASP A 227 -10.67 -19.72 15.63
CA ASP A 227 -11.35 -19.81 16.93
C ASP A 227 -11.02 -18.56 17.74
N ARG A 228 -12.04 -17.84 18.21
CA ARG A 228 -11.87 -16.65 19.09
C ARG A 228 -11.05 -16.92 20.35
N ASN A 229 -11.09 -18.13 20.84
CA ASN A 229 -10.40 -18.57 22.06
C ASN A 229 -9.20 -19.47 21.74
N GLY A 230 -8.92 -19.71 20.46
CA GLY A 230 -7.82 -20.54 20.00
C GLY A 230 -6.46 -19.85 20.12
N PRO A 231 -5.37 -20.63 20.04
CA PRO A 231 -4.02 -20.06 20.03
C PRO A 231 -3.81 -19.22 18.78
N VAL A 232 -3.02 -18.14 18.90
CA VAL A 232 -2.55 -17.35 17.77
C VAL A 232 -1.67 -18.24 16.89
N SER A 233 -2.03 -18.36 15.61
CA SER A 233 -1.21 -19.02 14.60
C SER A 233 -0.31 -18.00 13.91
N SER A 234 0.96 -18.28 13.77
CA SER A 234 1.92 -17.46 13.04
C SER A 234 2.35 -18.17 11.78
N LEU A 235 2.43 -17.44 10.68
CA LEU A 235 2.97 -17.90 9.41
C LEU A 235 4.32 -17.20 9.21
N SER A 236 5.36 -17.98 8.89
CA SER A 236 6.65 -17.41 8.53
C SER A 236 6.58 -16.87 7.10
N LEU A 237 7.23 -15.74 6.87
CA LEU A 237 7.42 -15.25 5.50
C LEU A 237 8.30 -16.22 4.72
N PRO A 238 8.06 -16.38 3.39
CA PRO A 238 8.94 -17.19 2.54
C PRO A 238 10.38 -16.69 2.65
N THR A 239 11.29 -17.61 2.93
CA THR A 239 12.74 -17.36 2.89
C THR A 239 13.35 -18.06 1.69
N ALA A 240 14.48 -17.57 1.20
CA ALA A 240 15.21 -18.21 0.11
C ALA A 240 15.76 -19.56 0.52
#